data_a80f1b1f2d8c7e59f372ee5df6f10480
#
_entry.id   a80f1b1f2d8c7e59f372ee5df6f10480
#
_cell.length_a   1.000
_cell.length_b   1.000
_cell.length_c   1.000
_cell.angle_alpha   90.00
_cell.angle_beta   90.00
_cell.angle_gamma   90.00
#
_symmetry.space_group_name_H-M   'P 1'
#
loop_
_entity.id
_entity.type
_entity.pdbx_description
1 polymer ?
#
loop_
_entity_poly.entity_id
_entity_poly.type
_entity_poly.pdbx_seq_one_letter_code
_entity_poly.pdbx_strand_id
1 'polypeptide(L)'
;MANLNRYKFTFGNKTLTLTTEHDNLFMEEVERVAKEKYKAIKEKMPAADDEVLAILLAINSLSTQLSREIEFDDKEKELEGLRHKMLSELREKSANTGER
;
A
#
# COMPACT_ATOMS: atom_id res chain seq x y z
N MET A 1 6.43 -22.02 10.70
CA MET A 1 5.22 -21.43 11.28
C MET A 1 5.38 -19.92 11.39
N ALA A 2 4.41 -19.19 10.91
CA ALA A 2 4.41 -17.74 11.07
C ALA A 2 4.26 -17.42 12.56
N ASN A 3 5.07 -16.49 13.05
CA ASN A 3 4.92 -15.98 14.41
C ASN A 3 3.76 -14.99 14.41
N LEU A 4 2.70 -15.33 15.11
CA LEU A 4 1.54 -14.46 15.24
C LEU A 4 1.72 -13.53 16.43
N ASN A 5 1.50 -12.26 16.19
CA ASN A 5 1.56 -11.21 17.19
C ASN A 5 0.15 -10.78 17.55
N ARG A 6 -0.09 -10.55 18.83
CA ARG A 6 -1.36 -10.00 19.30
C ARG A 6 -1.16 -8.52 19.56
N TYR A 7 -1.92 -7.72 18.87
CA TYR A 7 -1.82 -6.27 18.95
C TYR A 7 -3.12 -5.65 19.42
N LYS A 8 -3.04 -4.72 20.35
CA LYS A 8 -4.19 -3.97 20.83
C LYS A 8 -4.32 -2.70 20.02
N PHE A 9 -5.34 -2.65 19.19
CA PHE A 9 -5.61 -1.53 18.28
C PHE A 9 -6.73 -0.69 18.88
N THR A 10 -6.46 0.60 19.10
CA THR A 10 -7.46 1.55 19.62
C THR A 10 -7.90 2.46 18.50
N PHE A 11 -9.20 2.53 18.27
CA PHE A 11 -9.80 3.36 17.24
C PHE A 11 -11.07 4.01 17.78
N GLY A 12 -11.06 5.34 17.84
CA GLY A 12 -12.14 6.07 18.51
C GLY A 12 -12.20 5.69 20.00
N ASN A 13 -13.35 5.26 20.44
CA ASN A 13 -13.55 4.80 21.83
C ASN A 13 -13.52 3.27 21.97
N LYS A 14 -13.10 2.58 20.90
CA LYS A 14 -13.07 1.10 20.88
C LYS A 14 -11.66 0.58 20.84
N THR A 15 -11.44 -0.52 21.55
CA THR A 15 -10.17 -1.24 21.52
C THR A 15 -10.41 -2.65 21.03
N LEU A 16 -9.61 -3.06 20.05
CA LEU A 16 -9.68 -4.40 19.48
C LEU A 16 -8.34 -5.09 19.68
N THR A 17 -8.39 -6.38 20.00
CA THR A 17 -7.19 -7.19 20.01
C THR A 17 -7.12 -7.96 18.70
N LEU A 18 -6.06 -7.69 17.92
CA LEU A 18 -5.84 -8.29 16.62
C LEU A 18 -4.73 -9.31 16.69
N THR A 19 -4.88 -10.39 15.94
CA THR A 19 -3.81 -11.34 15.70
C THR A 19 -3.26 -11.07 14.29
N THR A 20 -1.97 -10.80 14.20
CA THR A 20 -1.35 -10.37 12.95
C THR A 20 0.05 -10.96 12.82
N GLU A 21 0.51 -11.12 11.59
CA GLU A 21 1.89 -11.52 11.30
C GLU A 21 2.86 -10.35 11.41
N HIS A 22 2.36 -9.13 11.47
CA HIS A 22 3.19 -7.93 11.57
C HIS A 22 3.62 -7.67 13.00
N ASP A 23 4.81 -7.08 13.16
CA ASP A 23 5.33 -6.74 14.49
C ASP A 23 4.65 -5.48 15.04
N ASN A 24 4.94 -5.19 16.31
CA ASN A 24 4.33 -4.05 17.00
C ASN A 24 4.68 -2.72 16.35
N LEU A 25 5.91 -2.56 15.89
CA LEU A 25 6.36 -1.31 15.26
C LEU A 25 5.55 -1.02 14.01
N PHE A 26 5.33 -2.04 13.18
CA PHE A 26 4.51 -1.93 11.99
C PHE A 26 3.05 -1.58 12.36
N MET A 27 2.50 -2.28 13.36
CA MET A 27 1.11 -2.06 13.76
C MET A 27 0.90 -0.69 14.42
N GLU A 28 1.89 -0.17 15.13
CA GLU A 28 1.84 1.19 15.68
C GLU A 28 1.76 2.22 14.56
N GLU A 29 2.49 1.99 13.48
CA GLU A 29 2.44 2.88 12.31
C GLU A 29 1.08 2.80 11.62
N VAL A 30 0.51 1.60 11.48
CA VAL A 30 -0.85 1.42 10.93
C VAL A 30 -1.87 2.18 11.77
N GLU A 31 -1.76 2.06 13.09
CA GLU A 31 -2.66 2.75 14.03
C GLU A 31 -2.53 4.26 13.91
N ARG A 32 -1.31 4.77 13.82
CA ARG A 32 -1.05 6.20 13.64
C ARG A 32 -1.71 6.74 12.37
N VAL A 33 -1.50 6.05 11.25
CA VAL A 33 -2.05 6.44 9.96
C VAL A 33 -3.58 6.37 9.98
N ALA A 34 -4.14 5.31 10.59
CA ALA A 34 -5.59 5.15 10.69
C ALA A 34 -6.21 6.31 11.49
N LYS A 35 -5.58 6.69 12.60
CA LYS A 35 -6.05 7.82 13.42
C LYS A 35 -5.99 9.15 12.68
N GLU A 36 -4.94 9.40 11.92
CA GLU A 36 -4.80 10.61 11.12
C GLU A 36 -5.89 10.70 10.07
N LYS A 37 -6.14 9.60 9.36
CA LYS A 37 -7.17 9.56 8.31
C LYS A 37 -8.57 9.70 8.91
N TYR A 38 -8.82 9.04 10.02
CA TYR A 38 -10.10 9.15 10.74
C TYR A 38 -10.38 10.61 11.11
N LYS A 39 -9.39 11.28 11.69
CA LYS A 39 -9.50 12.68 12.09
C LYS A 39 -9.81 13.58 10.89
N ALA A 40 -9.12 13.37 9.78
CA ALA A 40 -9.32 14.15 8.56
C ALA A 40 -10.75 13.98 8.01
N ILE A 41 -11.27 12.76 8.02
CA ILE A 41 -12.64 12.48 7.56
C ILE A 41 -13.64 13.10 8.50
N LYS A 42 -13.41 13.00 9.81
CA LYS A 42 -14.30 13.56 10.83
C LYS A 42 -14.40 15.08 10.73
N GLU A 43 -13.31 15.76 10.40
CA GLU A 43 -13.31 17.21 10.21
C GLU A 43 -14.20 17.63 9.04
N LYS A 44 -14.26 16.80 7.99
CA LYS A 44 -15.11 17.05 6.83
C LYS A 44 -16.57 16.69 7.07
N MET A 45 -16.81 15.70 7.93
CA MET A 45 -18.15 15.17 8.20
C MET A 45 -18.38 15.05 9.71
N PRO A 46 -18.46 16.19 10.42
CA PRO A 46 -18.52 16.13 11.88
C PRO A 46 -19.81 15.52 12.44
N ALA A 47 -20.87 15.46 11.64
CA ALA A 47 -22.16 14.88 12.07
C ALA A 47 -22.24 13.37 11.83
N ALA A 48 -21.27 12.78 11.12
CA ALA A 48 -21.26 11.35 10.87
C ALA A 48 -20.89 10.57 12.13
N ASP A 49 -21.53 9.43 12.35
CA ASP A 49 -21.20 8.56 13.47
C ASP A 49 -19.94 7.72 13.18
N ASP A 50 -19.45 7.05 14.21
CA ASP A 50 -18.20 6.28 14.11
C ASP A 50 -18.29 5.14 13.09
N GLU A 51 -19.45 4.54 12.94
CA GLU A 51 -19.65 3.46 11.96
C GLU A 51 -19.48 3.97 10.53
N VAL A 52 -20.12 5.09 10.21
CA VAL A 52 -19.99 5.73 8.89
C VAL A 52 -18.56 6.16 8.65
N LEU A 53 -17.91 6.77 9.66
CA LEU A 53 -16.53 7.20 9.54
C LEU A 53 -15.58 6.03 9.30
N ALA A 54 -15.81 4.90 9.95
CA ALA A 54 -15.01 3.68 9.75
C ALA A 54 -15.17 3.14 8.32
N ILE A 55 -16.40 3.14 7.80
CA ILE A 55 -16.66 2.69 6.42
C ILE A 55 -15.96 3.62 5.42
N LEU A 56 -16.05 4.93 5.63
CA LEU A 56 -15.39 5.91 4.77
C LEU A 56 -13.86 5.76 4.82
N LEU A 57 -13.32 5.49 6.00
CA LEU A 57 -11.91 5.23 6.17
C LEU A 57 -11.47 3.98 5.38
N ALA A 58 -12.26 2.91 5.45
CA ALA A 58 -12.01 1.70 4.70
C ALA A 58 -12.01 1.95 3.19
N ILE A 59 -13.03 2.66 2.70
CA ILE A 59 -13.14 3.01 1.28
C ILE A 59 -11.96 3.86 0.83
N ASN A 60 -11.60 4.86 1.62
CA ASN A 60 -10.47 5.74 1.32
C ASN A 60 -9.15 4.97 1.26
N SER A 61 -8.93 4.08 2.23
CA SER A 61 -7.72 3.27 2.30
C SER A 61 -7.61 2.30 1.14
N LEU A 62 -8.71 1.64 0.78
CA LEU A 62 -8.76 0.72 -0.36
C LEU A 62 -8.55 1.46 -1.68
N SER A 63 -9.12 2.66 -1.81
CA SER A 63 -8.92 3.48 -3.01
C SER A 63 -7.46 3.87 -3.18
N THR A 64 -6.81 4.27 -2.10
CA THR A 64 -5.38 4.61 -2.11
C THR A 64 -4.53 3.38 -2.46
N GLN A 65 -4.84 2.24 -1.86
CA GLN A 65 -4.13 0.99 -2.14
C GLN A 65 -4.27 0.61 -3.60
N LEU A 66 -5.48 0.65 -4.13
CA LEU A 66 -5.73 0.28 -5.53
C LEU A 66 -5.00 1.23 -6.49
N SER A 67 -5.03 2.53 -6.22
CA SER A 67 -4.29 3.51 -7.02
C SER A 67 -2.79 3.21 -7.05
N ARG A 68 -2.23 2.88 -5.90
CA ARG A 68 -0.80 2.55 -5.81
C ARG A 68 -0.45 1.26 -6.53
N GLU A 69 -1.33 0.26 -6.47
CA GLU A 69 -1.14 -0.99 -7.18
C GLU A 69 -1.16 -0.77 -8.70
N ILE A 70 -2.07 0.06 -9.17
CA ILE A 70 -2.16 0.40 -10.60
C ILE A 70 -0.89 1.14 -11.05
N GLU A 71 -0.44 2.12 -10.28
CA GLU A 71 0.80 2.85 -10.58
C GLU A 71 2.01 1.92 -10.60
N PHE A 72 2.09 1.02 -9.65
CA PHE A 72 3.18 0.04 -9.58
C PHE A 72 3.19 -0.86 -10.80
N ASP A 73 2.03 -1.38 -11.20
CA ASP A 73 1.91 -2.23 -12.39
C ASP A 73 2.31 -1.48 -13.65
N ASP A 74 1.89 -0.23 -13.79
CA ASP A 74 2.26 0.61 -14.93
C ASP A 74 3.77 0.82 -14.99
N LYS A 75 4.39 1.09 -13.85
CA LYS A 75 5.84 1.27 -13.77
C LYS A 75 6.60 -0.02 -14.06
N GLU A 76 6.08 -1.16 -13.61
CA GLU A 76 6.67 -2.45 -13.94
C GLU A 76 6.63 -2.73 -15.44
N LYS A 77 5.54 -2.40 -16.09
CA LYS A 77 5.40 -2.54 -17.53
C LYS A 77 6.38 -1.64 -18.27
N GLU A 78 6.55 -0.41 -17.81
CA GLU A 78 7.54 0.51 -18.37
C GLU A 78 8.97 -0.04 -18.23
N LEU A 79 9.30 -0.54 -17.03
CA LEU A 79 10.62 -1.13 -16.77
C LEU A 79 10.87 -2.35 -17.64
N GLU A 80 9.86 -3.19 -17.81
CA GLU A 80 9.95 -4.38 -18.62
C GLU A 80 10.18 -3.99 -20.09
N GLY A 81 9.44 -2.99 -20.58
CA GLY A 81 9.62 -2.46 -21.91
C GLY A 81 11.01 -1.90 -22.14
N LEU A 82 11.52 -1.12 -21.19
CA LEU A 82 12.87 -0.56 -21.26
C LEU A 82 13.94 -1.65 -21.22
N ARG A 83 13.76 -2.64 -20.37
CA ARG A 83 14.69 -3.77 -20.27
C ARG A 83 14.74 -4.54 -21.59
N HIS A 84 13.59 -4.81 -22.16
CA HIS A 84 13.47 -5.48 -23.45
C HIS A 84 14.18 -4.70 -24.55
N LYS A 85 13.95 -3.40 -24.59
CA LYS A 85 14.58 -2.51 -25.56
C LYS A 85 16.09 -2.49 -25.41
N MET A 86 16.60 -2.41 -24.18
CA MET A 86 18.04 -2.46 -23.90
C MET A 86 18.67 -3.77 -24.34
N LEU A 87 18.01 -4.89 -24.07
CA LEU A 87 18.49 -6.19 -24.49
C LEU A 87 18.53 -6.32 -26.00
N SER A 88 17.52 -5.80 -26.70
CA SER A 88 17.50 -5.77 -28.17
C SER A 88 18.67 -4.96 -28.72
N GLU A 89 18.92 -3.79 -28.17
CA GLU A 89 20.03 -2.94 -28.59
C GLU A 89 21.38 -3.60 -28.35
N LEU A 90 21.54 -4.27 -27.22
CA LEU A 90 22.78 -4.99 -26.92
C LEU A 90 23.01 -6.16 -27.88
N ARG A 91 21.94 -6.87 -28.26
CA ARG A 91 22.03 -7.96 -29.23
C ARG A 91 22.45 -7.45 -30.58
N GLU A 92 21.89 -6.33 -31.04
CA GLU A 92 22.27 -5.70 -32.30
C GLU A 92 23.73 -5.30 -32.32
N LYS A 93 24.20 -4.67 -31.24
CA LYS A 93 25.61 -4.29 -31.13
C LYS A 93 26.52 -5.49 -31.10
N SER A 94 26.13 -6.55 -30.39
CA SER A 94 26.90 -7.77 -30.31
C SER A 94 26.97 -8.49 -31.66
N ALA A 95 25.85 -8.54 -32.39
CA ALA A 95 25.82 -9.13 -33.73
C ALA A 95 26.69 -8.36 -34.70
N ASN A 96 26.62 -7.03 -34.69
CA ASN A 96 27.45 -6.20 -35.55
C ASN A 96 28.93 -6.34 -35.24
N THR A 97 29.30 -6.49 -34.00
CA THR A 97 30.67 -6.70 -33.58
C THR A 97 31.16 -8.11 -33.97
N GLY A 98 30.27 -9.08 -33.88
CA GLY A 98 30.61 -10.49 -34.19
C GLY A 98 30.83 -10.79 -35.67
N GLU A 99 30.34 -9.93 -36.55
CA GLU A 99 30.49 -10.09 -38.00
C GLU A 99 31.87 -9.69 -38.52
N ARG A 100 32.71 -9.17 -37.71
CA ARG A 100 34.09 -8.79 -38.10
C ARG A 100 35.08 -9.95 -37.86
#